data_6b86700b9618167d5c8ede7a7303db48
#
_entry.id   6b86700b9618167d5c8ede7a7303db48
#
_cell.length_a   1.000
_cell.length_b   1.000
_cell.length_c   1.000
_cell.angle_alpha   90.00
_cell.angle_beta   90.00
_cell.angle_gamma   90.00
#
_symmetry.space_group_name_H-M   'P 1'
#
loop_
_entity.id
_entity.type
_entity.pdbx_description
1 polymer ?
#
loop_
_entity_poly.entity_id
_entity_poly.type
_entity_poly.pdbx_seq_one_letter_code
_entity_poly.pdbx_strand_id
1 'polypeptide(L)' 'MPGLILEIQTKAGEKVKKDEPLIILEAMKMENVLCSPVDGTIEEILVNTKQTVEKNSVLIKFET' A
#
# COMPACT_ATOMS: atom_id res chain seq x y z
N MET A 1 -9.01 -2.55 12.60
CA MET A 1 -9.40 -3.81 11.98
C MET A 1 -8.28 -4.31 11.10
N PRO A 2 -7.97 -5.59 11.18
CA PRO A 2 -6.92 -6.12 10.35
C PRO A 2 -7.36 -6.26 8.89
N GLY A 3 -6.42 -6.12 7.97
CA GLY A 3 -6.64 -6.34 6.57
C GLY A 3 -5.60 -7.31 6.05
N LEU A 4 -5.89 -7.95 4.94
CA LEU A 4 -4.98 -8.87 4.29
C LEU A 4 -4.49 -8.25 2.99
N ILE A 5 -3.19 -8.17 2.83
CA ILE A 5 -2.60 -7.65 1.58
C ILE A 5 -2.80 -8.70 0.48
N LEU A 6 -3.57 -8.35 -0.54
CA LEU A 6 -3.82 -9.24 -1.66
C LEU A 6 -2.76 -9.08 -2.76
N GLU A 7 -2.41 -7.83 -3.06
CA GLU A 7 -1.47 -7.55 -4.12
C GLU A 7 -0.79 -6.22 -3.88
N ILE A 8 0.49 -6.15 -4.20
CA ILE A 8 1.26 -4.90 -4.13
C ILE A 8 1.57 -4.52 -5.57
N GLN A 9 1.07 -3.36 -6.01
CA GLN A 9 1.18 -2.92 -7.39
C GLN A 9 2.33 -1.95 -7.64
N THR A 10 3.14 -1.71 -6.63
CA THR A 10 4.29 -0.83 -6.74
C THR A 10 5.49 -1.48 -6.08
N LYS A 11 6.64 -0.83 -6.17
CA LYS A 11 7.86 -1.34 -5.55
C LYS A 11 8.75 -0.20 -5.09
N ALA A 12 9.71 -0.51 -4.24
CA ALA A 12 10.65 0.49 -3.76
C ALA A 12 11.41 1.11 -4.93
N GLY A 13 11.56 2.42 -4.91
CA GLY A 13 12.23 3.16 -5.97
C GLY A 13 11.33 3.59 -7.10
N GLU A 14 10.09 3.15 -7.12
CA GLU A 14 9.16 3.51 -8.18
C GLU A 14 8.52 4.87 -7.93
N LYS A 15 8.38 5.65 -9.01
CA LYS A 15 7.69 6.93 -8.91
C LYS A 15 6.20 6.71 -9.09
N VAL A 16 5.41 7.34 -8.25
CA VAL A 16 3.96 7.24 -8.27
C VAL A 16 3.34 8.61 -8.33
N LYS A 17 2.12 8.67 -8.85
CA LYS A 17 1.34 9.90 -8.91
C LYS A 17 0.21 9.82 -7.90
N LYS A 18 -0.30 10.99 -7.52
CA LYS A 18 -1.46 11.06 -6.65
C LYS A 18 -2.60 10.20 -7.21
N ASP A 19 -3.25 9.48 -6.35
CA ASP A 19 -4.37 8.59 -6.67
C ASP A 19 -3.98 7.33 -7.46
N GLU A 20 -2.69 7.08 -7.65
CA GLU A 20 -2.26 5.87 -8.32
C GLU A 20 -2.40 4.67 -7.38
N PRO A 21 -2.97 3.56 -7.85
CA PRO A 21 -3.13 2.38 -6.98
C PRO A 21 -1.77 1.82 -6.54
N LEU A 22 -1.64 1.56 -5.25
CA LEU A 22 -0.40 1.04 -4.68
C LEU A 22 -0.55 -0.38 -4.17
N ILE A 23 -1.61 -0.64 -3.40
CA ILE A 23 -1.81 -1.92 -2.74
C ILE A 23 -3.29 -2.26 -2.79
N ILE A 24 -3.59 -3.52 -3.03
CA ILE A 24 -4.94 -4.04 -2.91
C ILE A 24 -4.99 -4.88 -1.65
N LEU A 25 -5.93 -4.57 -0.76
CA LEU A 25 -6.08 -5.33 0.46
C LEU A 25 -7.54 -5.72 0.67
N GLU A 26 -7.73 -6.79 1.44
CA GLU A 26 -9.07 -7.24 1.80
C GLU A 26 -9.31 -6.98 3.27
N ALA A 27 -10.42 -6.33 3.56
CA ALA A 27 -10.86 -6.10 4.93
C ALA A 27 -12.37 -6.21 4.96
N MET A 28 -12.91 -6.91 5.95
CA MET A 28 -14.35 -7.07 6.11
C MET A 28 -15.03 -7.64 4.87
N LYS A 29 -14.38 -8.63 4.22
CA LYS A 29 -14.90 -9.30 3.03
C LYS A 29 -15.01 -8.39 1.80
N MET A 30 -14.35 -7.24 1.83
CA MET A 30 -14.33 -6.31 0.71
C MET A 30 -12.90 -6.05 0.28
N GLU A 31 -12.71 -5.92 -1.00
CA GLU A 31 -11.42 -5.51 -1.53
C GLU A 31 -11.33 -4.00 -1.52
N ASN A 32 -10.24 -3.49 -1.05
CA ASN A 32 -9.98 -2.06 -0.99
C ASN A 32 -8.67 -1.76 -1.71
N VAL A 33 -8.66 -0.69 -2.50
CA VAL A 33 -7.46 -0.24 -3.18
C VAL A 33 -6.90 0.95 -2.44
N LEU A 34 -5.65 0.84 -2.01
CA LEU A 34 -4.95 1.96 -1.38
C LEU A 34 -4.20 2.71 -2.46
N CYS A 35 -4.52 3.99 -2.60
CA CYS A 35 -3.92 4.85 -3.61
C CYS A 35 -2.93 5.80 -2.97
N SER A 36 -1.99 6.30 -3.78
CA SER A 36 -1.03 7.27 -3.28
C SER A 36 -1.72 8.59 -2.94
N PRO A 37 -1.49 9.16 -1.77
CA PRO A 37 -2.06 10.46 -1.41
C PRO A 37 -1.32 11.63 -2.05
N VAL A 38 -0.15 11.40 -2.60
CA VAL A 38 0.69 12.46 -3.16
C VAL A 38 1.49 11.92 -4.34
N ASP A 39 2.03 12.84 -5.13
CA ASP A 39 3.04 12.49 -6.13
C ASP A 39 4.35 12.29 -5.38
N GLY A 40 5.09 11.26 -5.71
CA GLY A 40 6.36 11.04 -5.04
C GLY A 40 7.02 9.75 -5.47
N THR A 41 8.06 9.37 -4.74
CA THR A 41 8.81 8.15 -5.00
C THR A 41 8.69 7.24 -3.78
N ILE A 42 8.49 5.95 -4.03
CA ILE A 42 8.42 4.97 -2.96
C ILE A 42 9.83 4.74 -2.44
N GLU A 43 10.05 5.02 -1.16
CA GLU A 43 11.33 4.75 -0.53
C GLU A 43 11.44 3.29 -0.13
N GLU A 44 10.39 2.78 0.51
CA GLU A 44 10.40 1.42 1.03
C GLU A 44 8.98 0.89 1.14
N ILE A 45 8.82 -0.39 0.88
CA ILE A 45 7.54 -1.08 1.10
C ILE A 45 7.73 -1.95 2.33
N LEU A 46 6.92 -1.70 3.34
CA LEU A 46 7.06 -2.30 4.66
C LEU A 46 6.23 -3.57 4.85
N VAL A 47 5.51 -3.99 3.82
CA VAL A 47 4.62 -5.16 3.90
C VAL A 47 4.85 -6.08 2.72
N ASN A 48 4.36 -7.31 2.85
CA ASN A 48 4.44 -8.30 1.78
C ASN A 48 3.06 -8.78 1.40
N THR A 49 2.96 -9.34 0.21
CA THR A 49 1.72 -9.99 -0.26
C THR A 49 1.31 -11.08 0.74
N LYS A 50 0.02 -11.16 1.00
CA LYS A 50 -0.59 -12.09 1.95
C LYS A 50 -0.24 -11.81 3.41
N GLN A 51 0.34 -10.66 3.71
CA GLN A 51 0.59 -10.24 5.06
C GLN A 51 -0.66 -9.61 5.65
N THR A 52 -0.94 -9.90 6.92
CA THR A 52 -2.03 -9.25 7.64
C THR A 52 -1.51 -7.94 8.22
N VAL A 53 -2.28 -6.87 8.08
CA VAL A 53 -1.90 -5.56 8.60
C VAL A 53 -3.01 -4.99 9.47
N GLU A 54 -2.62 -4.11 10.38
CA GLU A 54 -3.55 -3.42 11.26
C GLU A 54 -3.93 -2.07 10.69
N LYS A 55 -5.00 -1.49 11.21
CA LYS A 55 -5.55 -0.24 10.71
C LYS A 55 -4.52 0.88 10.60
N ASN A 56 -3.69 1.12 11.53
CA ASN A 56 -2.75 2.23 11.51
C ASN A 56 -1.32 1.83 11.17
N SER A 57 -1.16 0.66 10.57
CA SER A 57 0.17 0.20 10.17
C SER A 57 0.73 1.04 9.04
N VAL A 58 2.02 1.33 9.11
CA VAL A 58 2.71 1.97 8.00
C VAL A 58 2.99 0.91 6.96
N LEU A 59 2.44 1.07 5.77
CA LEU A 59 2.55 0.09 4.70
C LEU A 59 3.64 0.46 3.70
N ILE A 60 3.71 1.73 3.37
CA ILE A 60 4.65 2.23 2.38
C ILE A 60 5.27 3.51 2.91
N LYS A 61 6.56 3.67 2.67
CA LYS A 61 7.29 4.85 3.06
C LYS A 61 7.66 5.62 1.80
N PHE A 62 7.33 6.89 1.74
CA PHE A 62 7.66 7.73 0.60
C PHE A 62 8.93 8.53 0.88
N GLU A 63 9.67 8.83 -0.17
CA GLU A 63 10.78 9.76 -0.07
C GLU A 63 10.23 11.17 0.08
N THR A 64 10.85 11.92 0.93
CA THR A 64 10.49 13.33 1.16
C THR A 64 11.56 14.24 0.62
#